data_888f8669388811a0a91642cf76df185b
#
_entry.id   888f8669388811a0a91642cf76df185b
#
_cell.length_a   1.000
_cell.length_b   1.000
_cell.length_c   1.000
_cell.angle_alpha   90.00
_cell.angle_beta   90.00
_cell.angle_gamma   90.00
#
_symmetry.space_group_name_H-M   'P 1'
#
loop_
_entity.id
_entity.type
_entity.pdbx_description
1 polymer ?
#
loop_
_entity_poly.entity_id
_entity_poly.type
_entity_poly.pdbx_seq_one_letter_code
_entity_poly.pdbx_strand_id
1 'polypeptide(L)'
;MKNLAIAIIIILSATATMAQRQNTFVELNAGYNIHDVNTKITDGKKGLGGGLALYGGFGHYFSEHWGITAGAKLITAKTNAKLDFSEPIGTLPDDQLLLDNKEKEVEVMFSNMKERTSETLLFLPVGLNYRYNFNPRLSFEGRLTAEPGFVLKQKYKTVSGDINLSNSYVNTFNGVDVVVENVTELEGHGAGSQGKFSDNADMKKMLFATGLSAGVVYALSDRWALTGSVYGTYTFTDQKNKDYPHVFDGETYVGTAQSKLCTKIHPYTVGVTVGVRMFVGRDKNKPEEIESVAVPEDTVVVTDEPELVVEPEQVDTVAVNNEPAYQPTDTLDIVEHKPTKEEVQKQLDEIGAINFDLGSTQNDDESAKIDRLAELMKANPDKKFLITGHTCNLGSLATNRTVGQKRADGLKAELIKRDVNPDQLKTESRWYKQPLVPNTSEANRKKNRRAEVEVL
;
A
#
# COMPACT_ATOMS: atom_id res chain seq x y z
N MET A 1 6.67 9.91 0.28
CA MET A 1 7.20 10.99 1.15
C MET A 1 7.56 12.25 0.36
N LYS A 2 8.26 12.17 -0.78
CA LYS A 2 8.60 13.38 -1.60
C LYS A 2 7.36 14.19 -2.04
N ASN A 3 6.29 13.54 -2.48
CA ASN A 3 5.07 14.22 -2.94
C ASN A 3 4.26 14.88 -1.79
N LEU A 4 4.38 14.38 -0.57
CA LEU A 4 3.74 14.98 0.61
C LEU A 4 4.48 16.26 1.04
N ALA A 5 5.81 16.25 0.98
CA ALA A 5 6.63 17.43 1.26
C ALA A 5 6.37 18.55 0.23
N ILE A 6 6.17 18.21 -1.04
CA ILE A 6 5.84 19.16 -2.11
C ILE A 6 4.44 19.77 -1.87
N ALA A 7 3.44 18.98 -1.48
CA ALA A 7 2.12 19.50 -1.16
C ALA A 7 2.13 20.46 0.03
N ILE A 8 2.89 20.16 1.06
CA ILE A 8 3.08 21.05 2.22
C ILE A 8 3.81 22.35 1.81
N ILE A 9 4.82 22.26 0.96
CA ILE A 9 5.56 23.41 0.45
C ILE A 9 4.67 24.31 -0.45
N ILE A 10 3.82 23.71 -1.29
CA ILE A 10 2.88 24.46 -2.15
C ILE A 10 1.83 25.19 -1.28
N ILE A 11 1.32 24.56 -0.22
CA ILE A 11 0.40 25.20 0.72
C ILE A 11 1.10 26.37 1.43
N LEU A 12 2.34 26.19 1.85
CA LEU A 12 3.15 27.25 2.50
C LEU A 12 3.53 28.38 1.54
N SER A 13 3.80 28.09 0.26
CA SER A 13 4.15 29.12 -0.74
C SER A 13 2.94 29.93 -1.22
N ALA A 14 1.75 29.31 -1.32
CA ALA A 14 0.52 30.02 -1.68
C ALA A 14 0.07 31.02 -0.61
N THR A 15 0.49 30.83 0.66
CA THR A 15 0.15 31.74 1.77
C THR A 15 1.02 33.00 1.81
N ALA A 16 2.20 32.99 1.21
CA ALA A 16 3.12 34.13 1.22
C ALA A 16 2.59 35.35 0.42
N THR A 17 1.75 35.12 -0.58
CA THR A 17 1.17 36.18 -1.43
C THR A 17 -0.11 36.83 -0.87
N MET A 18 -0.75 36.21 0.14
CA MET A 18 -2.01 36.70 0.73
C MET A 18 -1.83 37.52 2.02
N ALA A 19 -0.59 37.72 2.46
CA ALA A 19 -0.28 38.28 3.77
C ALA A 19 -0.38 39.82 3.81
N GLN A 20 -1.58 40.36 3.91
CA GLN A 20 -1.76 41.82 4.07
C GLN A 20 -2.24 42.30 5.44
N ARG A 21 -2.56 41.44 6.41
CA ARG A 21 -3.01 41.85 7.77
C ARG A 21 -2.68 40.78 8.83
N GLN A 22 -2.57 41.18 10.11
CA GLN A 22 -2.43 40.30 11.30
C GLN A 22 -3.57 39.27 11.51
N ASN A 23 -4.55 39.28 10.65
CA ASN A 23 -5.69 38.34 10.67
C ASN A 23 -5.39 37.00 9.96
N THR A 24 -4.27 36.93 9.27
CA THR A 24 -3.85 35.69 8.58
C THR A 24 -2.82 34.96 9.42
N PHE A 25 -2.94 33.65 9.48
CA PHE A 25 -2.01 32.82 10.24
C PHE A 25 -1.73 31.49 9.53
N VAL A 26 -0.58 30.94 9.84
CA VAL A 26 -0.23 29.53 9.59
C VAL A 26 0.01 28.85 10.93
N GLU A 27 -0.34 27.59 11.01
CA GLU A 27 -0.18 26.82 12.24
C GLU A 27 0.25 25.39 11.98
N LEU A 28 0.97 24.85 12.97
CA LEU A 28 1.37 23.47 13.02
C LEU A 28 1.02 22.91 14.40
N ASN A 29 0.22 21.85 14.41
CA ASN A 29 -0.27 21.20 15.63
C ASN A 29 0.06 19.71 15.58
N ALA A 30 0.46 19.16 16.71
CA ALA A 30 0.65 17.72 16.90
C ALA A 30 -0.09 17.27 18.15
N GLY A 31 -0.53 16.03 18.18
CA GLY A 31 -1.29 15.53 19.30
C GLY A 31 -1.54 14.03 19.28
N TYR A 32 -2.33 13.61 20.24
CA TYR A 32 -2.75 12.22 20.39
C TYR A 32 -4.26 12.10 20.19
N ASN A 33 -4.66 10.98 19.63
CA ASN A 33 -6.07 10.69 19.39
C ASN A 33 -6.48 9.34 19.96
N ILE A 34 -7.75 9.26 20.32
CA ILE A 34 -8.50 8.03 20.48
C ILE A 34 -9.29 7.83 19.20
N HIS A 35 -9.18 6.65 18.63
CA HIS A 35 -9.84 6.29 17.38
C HIS A 35 -10.66 5.04 17.57
N ASP A 36 -11.87 5.07 17.07
CA ASP A 36 -12.76 3.91 17.05
C ASP A 36 -13.60 3.93 15.78
N VAL A 37 -14.25 2.84 15.51
CA VAL A 37 -15.17 2.67 14.38
C VAL A 37 -16.59 2.47 14.91
N ASN A 38 -17.53 3.23 14.39
CA ASN A 38 -18.95 3.02 14.72
C ASN A 38 -19.47 1.82 13.93
N THR A 39 -19.25 0.64 14.48
CA THR A 39 -19.72 -0.63 13.96
C THR A 39 -20.05 -1.59 15.11
N LYS A 40 -20.91 -2.56 14.83
CA LYS A 40 -21.10 -3.73 15.69
C LYS A 40 -20.33 -4.89 15.07
N ILE A 41 -19.63 -5.64 15.90
CA ILE A 41 -19.05 -6.92 15.53
C ILE A 41 -19.95 -8.01 16.11
N THR A 42 -20.55 -8.81 15.22
CA THR A 42 -21.29 -10.00 15.63
C THR A 42 -20.29 -11.02 16.14
N ASP A 43 -20.58 -11.68 17.24
CA ASP A 43 -19.73 -12.72 17.85
C ASP A 43 -18.29 -12.28 18.16
N GLY A 44 -18.12 -10.98 18.40
CA GLY A 44 -16.82 -10.39 18.72
C GLY A 44 -16.93 -9.14 19.59
N LYS A 45 -15.77 -8.66 20.00
CA LYS A 45 -15.62 -7.40 20.75
C LYS A 45 -14.65 -6.48 20.06
N LYS A 46 -15.03 -5.21 19.89
CA LYS A 46 -14.10 -4.18 19.45
C LYS A 46 -13.42 -3.54 20.66
N GLY A 47 -12.20 -3.10 20.47
CA GLY A 47 -11.44 -2.34 21.44
C GLY A 47 -11.10 -0.96 20.90
N LEU A 48 -11.13 0.03 21.80
CA LEU A 48 -10.67 1.37 21.49
C LEU A 48 -9.21 1.35 21.02
N GLY A 49 -8.93 2.18 20.04
CA GLY A 49 -7.61 2.39 19.53
C GLY A 49 -7.12 3.80 19.75
N GLY A 50 -5.97 4.11 19.22
CA GLY A 50 -5.41 5.45 19.28
C GLY A 50 -4.17 5.60 18.44
N GLY A 51 -3.70 6.83 18.32
CA GLY A 51 -2.53 7.15 17.54
C GLY A 51 -2.17 8.62 17.60
N LEU A 52 -1.39 9.06 16.64
CA LEU A 52 -0.91 10.42 16.55
C LEU A 52 -1.71 11.21 15.52
N ALA A 53 -1.88 12.49 15.77
CA ALA A 53 -2.43 13.46 14.84
C ALA A 53 -1.39 14.56 14.57
N LEU A 54 -1.27 14.94 13.30
CA LEU A 54 -0.46 16.07 12.86
C LEU A 54 -1.34 16.94 11.95
N TYR A 55 -1.42 18.22 12.23
CA TYR A 55 -2.16 19.20 11.44
C TYR A 55 -1.26 20.36 11.05
N GLY A 56 -1.26 20.70 9.77
CA GLY A 56 -0.66 21.92 9.24
C GLY A 56 -1.70 22.67 8.42
N GLY A 57 -1.85 23.96 8.69
CA GLY A 57 -2.88 24.74 8.00
C GLY A 57 -2.67 26.23 8.07
N PHE A 58 -3.56 26.92 7.40
CA PHE A 58 -3.64 28.39 7.43
C PHE A 58 -5.07 28.82 7.72
N GLY A 59 -5.22 30.03 8.20
CA GLY A 59 -6.51 30.64 8.41
C GLY A 59 -6.46 32.14 8.23
N HIS A 60 -7.64 32.72 7.97
CA HIS A 60 -7.81 34.14 7.81
C HIS A 60 -9.09 34.60 8.50
N TYR A 61 -8.98 35.59 9.38
CA TYR A 61 -10.12 36.24 10.01
C TYR A 61 -10.55 37.47 9.17
N PHE A 62 -11.77 37.35 8.60
CA PHE A 62 -12.37 38.44 7.83
C PHE A 62 -13.20 39.41 8.71
N SER A 63 -13.44 39.03 9.97
CA SER A 63 -14.00 39.90 11.02
C SER A 63 -13.27 39.66 12.35
N GLU A 64 -13.69 40.37 13.39
CA GLU A 64 -13.13 40.22 14.75
C GLU A 64 -13.32 38.79 15.27
N HIS A 65 -14.43 38.17 14.96
CA HIS A 65 -14.82 36.85 15.47
C HIS A 65 -14.74 35.75 14.43
N TRP A 66 -15.01 36.03 13.16
CA TRP A 66 -15.17 35.01 12.13
C TRP A 66 -14.01 34.95 11.17
N GLY A 67 -13.62 33.75 10.84
CA GLY A 67 -12.58 33.45 9.87
C GLY A 67 -12.82 32.13 9.15
N ILE A 68 -11.96 31.85 8.21
CA ILE A 68 -11.91 30.60 7.46
C ILE A 68 -10.58 29.90 7.73
N THR A 69 -10.57 28.58 7.60
CA THR A 69 -9.37 27.76 7.73
C THR A 69 -9.31 26.71 6.65
N ALA A 70 -8.11 26.36 6.22
CA ALA A 70 -7.85 25.20 5.39
C ALA A 70 -6.50 24.58 5.77
N GLY A 71 -6.34 23.28 5.54
CA GLY A 71 -5.10 22.62 5.90
C GLY A 71 -5.03 21.16 5.47
N ALA A 72 -4.06 20.45 6.04
CA ALA A 72 -3.88 19.03 5.92
C ALA A 72 -3.73 18.41 7.32
N LYS A 73 -4.47 17.34 7.58
CA LYS A 73 -4.48 16.62 8.85
C LYS A 73 -4.14 15.16 8.61
N LEU A 74 -3.02 14.71 9.14
CA LEU A 74 -2.60 13.31 9.10
C LEU A 74 -2.95 12.65 10.44
N ILE A 75 -3.67 11.54 10.38
CA ILE A 75 -4.04 10.73 11.54
C ILE A 75 -3.46 9.34 11.36
N THR A 76 -2.73 8.86 12.36
CA THR A 76 -2.43 7.44 12.51
C THR A 76 -3.32 6.88 13.60
N ALA A 77 -3.83 5.67 13.37
CA ALA A 77 -4.70 5.02 14.34
C ALA A 77 -4.48 3.51 14.36
N LYS A 78 -4.75 2.91 15.52
CA LYS A 78 -4.77 1.46 15.70
C LYS A 78 -6.05 1.10 16.43
N THR A 79 -6.78 0.13 15.91
CA THR A 79 -7.96 -0.46 16.55
C THR A 79 -7.73 -1.94 16.77
N ASN A 80 -8.51 -2.55 17.65
CA ASN A 80 -8.41 -3.97 17.92
C ASN A 80 -9.81 -4.60 17.85
N ALA A 81 -9.86 -5.85 17.32
CA ALA A 81 -11.02 -6.73 17.45
C ALA A 81 -10.62 -7.98 18.21
N LYS A 82 -11.52 -8.53 18.99
CA LYS A 82 -11.36 -9.82 19.66
C LYS A 82 -12.48 -10.74 19.20
N LEU A 83 -12.10 -11.91 18.67
CA LEU A 83 -13.01 -12.96 18.22
C LEU A 83 -12.82 -14.19 19.11
N ASP A 84 -13.92 -14.82 19.46
CA ASP A 84 -13.96 -15.99 20.34
C ASP A 84 -15.26 -16.77 20.06
N PHE A 85 -15.30 -17.42 18.90
CA PHE A 85 -16.47 -18.14 18.40
C PHE A 85 -16.04 -19.15 17.33
N SER A 86 -16.98 -20.02 16.92
CA SER A 86 -16.81 -20.89 15.76
C SER A 86 -17.91 -20.65 14.73
N GLU A 87 -17.58 -20.86 13.46
CA GLU A 87 -18.54 -20.78 12.37
C GLU A 87 -18.24 -21.84 11.29
N PRO A 88 -19.29 -22.45 10.69
CA PRO A 88 -19.11 -23.27 9.50
C PRO A 88 -18.71 -22.39 8.32
N ILE A 89 -17.71 -22.80 7.57
CA ILE A 89 -17.21 -22.07 6.39
C ILE A 89 -17.55 -22.74 5.06
N GLY A 90 -18.30 -23.82 5.11
CA GLY A 90 -18.82 -24.51 3.94
C GLY A 90 -18.45 -25.97 3.88
N THR A 91 -18.80 -26.58 2.78
CA THR A 91 -18.53 -27.98 2.44
C THR A 91 -17.52 -28.02 1.29
N LEU A 92 -16.69 -29.06 1.24
CA LEU A 92 -15.81 -29.26 0.10
C LEU A 92 -16.60 -29.80 -1.10
N PRO A 93 -16.27 -29.35 -2.33
CA PRO A 93 -16.79 -29.94 -3.54
C PRO A 93 -16.47 -31.45 -3.62
N ASP A 94 -17.37 -32.22 -4.20
CA ASP A 94 -17.29 -33.69 -4.33
C ASP A 94 -16.00 -34.19 -5.00
N ASP A 95 -15.42 -33.41 -5.91
CA ASP A 95 -14.22 -33.77 -6.68
C ASP A 95 -12.93 -33.77 -5.84
N GLN A 96 -12.99 -33.22 -4.61
CA GLN A 96 -11.86 -33.21 -3.67
C GLN A 96 -11.95 -34.28 -2.58
N LEU A 97 -13.02 -35.04 -2.54
CA LEU A 97 -13.20 -36.15 -1.63
C LEU A 97 -12.63 -37.42 -2.25
N LEU A 98 -11.58 -37.95 -1.65
CA LEU A 98 -10.92 -39.18 -2.13
C LEU A 98 -11.77 -40.45 -2.02
N LEU A 99 -12.93 -40.41 -1.39
CA LEU A 99 -13.78 -41.56 -1.11
C LEU A 99 -15.27 -41.17 -1.02
N ASP A 100 -16.11 -41.76 -1.85
CA ASP A 100 -17.59 -41.73 -1.82
C ASP A 100 -18.32 -40.43 -1.41
N ASN A 101 -18.48 -39.55 -2.38
CA ASN A 101 -19.56 -38.54 -2.60
C ASN A 101 -20.33 -37.95 -1.40
N LYS A 102 -19.72 -37.72 -0.24
CA LYS A 102 -20.36 -36.98 0.85
C LYS A 102 -19.61 -35.69 1.19
N GLU A 103 -20.37 -34.62 1.30
CA GLU A 103 -19.86 -33.29 1.61
C GLU A 103 -19.09 -33.25 2.93
N LYS A 104 -17.93 -32.64 2.91
CA LYS A 104 -17.15 -32.39 4.11
C LYS A 104 -17.57 -31.07 4.74
N GLU A 105 -17.95 -31.10 5.98
CA GLU A 105 -18.20 -29.91 6.77
C GLU A 105 -16.90 -29.41 7.38
N VAL A 106 -16.60 -28.12 7.13
CA VAL A 106 -15.41 -27.44 7.67
C VAL A 106 -15.86 -26.29 8.58
N GLU A 107 -15.34 -26.28 9.79
CA GLU A 107 -15.62 -25.25 10.78
C GLU A 107 -14.32 -24.52 11.15
N VAL A 108 -14.38 -23.19 11.20
CA VAL A 108 -13.30 -22.37 11.75
C VAL A 108 -13.62 -21.97 13.18
N MET A 109 -12.66 -22.16 14.06
CA MET A 109 -12.74 -21.78 15.47
C MET A 109 -11.74 -20.68 15.78
N PHE A 110 -12.22 -19.54 16.24
CA PHE A 110 -11.42 -18.44 16.77
C PHE A 110 -11.36 -18.53 18.30
N SER A 111 -10.18 -18.81 18.84
CA SER A 111 -9.97 -18.96 20.28
C SER A 111 -9.20 -17.75 20.83
N ASN A 112 -9.91 -16.84 21.54
CA ASN A 112 -9.32 -15.60 22.08
C ASN A 112 -8.48 -14.81 21.06
N MET A 113 -8.82 -14.90 19.78
CA MET A 113 -8.10 -14.29 18.69
C MET A 113 -8.21 -12.77 18.77
N LYS A 114 -7.07 -12.09 18.73
CA LYS A 114 -6.98 -10.63 18.70
C LYS A 114 -6.42 -10.16 17.40
N GLU A 115 -7.20 -9.41 16.66
CA GLU A 115 -6.77 -8.69 15.45
C GLU A 115 -6.48 -7.24 15.79
N ARG A 116 -5.46 -6.68 15.15
CA ARG A 116 -5.16 -5.25 15.17
C ARG A 116 -5.23 -4.69 13.76
N THR A 117 -6.05 -3.67 13.57
CA THR A 117 -6.05 -2.84 12.36
C THR A 117 -5.24 -1.58 12.61
N SER A 118 -4.38 -1.23 11.67
CA SER A 118 -3.56 -0.01 11.71
C SER A 118 -3.85 0.83 10.48
N GLU A 119 -4.15 2.12 10.68
CA GLU A 119 -4.56 3.04 9.63
C GLU A 119 -3.68 4.29 9.59
N THR A 120 -3.54 4.85 8.41
CA THR A 120 -2.98 6.19 8.18
C THR A 120 -3.92 6.93 7.26
N LEU A 121 -4.54 7.99 7.78
CA LEU A 121 -5.57 8.77 7.11
C LEU A 121 -5.06 10.19 6.87
N LEU A 122 -5.30 10.72 5.69
CA LEU A 122 -5.04 12.12 5.34
C LEU A 122 -6.39 12.81 5.11
N PHE A 123 -6.67 13.87 5.86
CA PHE A 123 -7.82 14.74 5.65
C PHE A 123 -7.37 16.12 5.18
N LEU A 124 -8.21 16.78 4.42
CA LEU A 124 -8.03 18.15 3.93
C LEU A 124 -9.15 19.03 4.51
N PRO A 125 -9.06 19.41 5.80
CA PRO A 125 -10.07 20.24 6.45
C PRO A 125 -10.17 21.63 5.82
N VAL A 126 -11.41 22.04 5.53
CA VAL A 126 -11.77 23.39 5.12
C VAL A 126 -13.01 23.79 5.93
N GLY A 127 -13.03 24.99 6.51
CA GLY A 127 -14.17 25.37 7.31
C GLY A 127 -14.11 26.76 7.93
N LEU A 128 -15.00 26.97 8.89
CA LEU A 128 -15.21 28.22 9.60
C LEU A 128 -14.53 28.18 10.96
N ASN A 129 -13.93 29.30 11.33
CA ASN A 129 -13.41 29.56 12.66
C ASN A 129 -14.23 30.64 13.35
N TYR A 130 -14.51 30.44 14.62
CA TYR A 130 -15.01 31.49 15.51
C TYR A 130 -13.99 31.76 16.60
N ARG A 131 -13.65 33.03 16.83
CA ARG A 131 -12.71 33.47 17.85
C ARG A 131 -13.40 34.40 18.87
N TYR A 132 -13.13 34.17 20.12
CA TYR A 132 -13.51 35.05 21.23
C TYR A 132 -12.26 35.47 22.02
N ASN A 133 -12.00 36.77 22.11
CA ASN A 133 -10.80 37.30 22.80
C ASN A 133 -11.17 37.57 24.25
N PHE A 134 -10.58 36.83 25.18
CA PHE A 134 -10.72 37.13 26.63
C PHE A 134 -9.89 38.34 27.02
N ASN A 135 -8.70 38.45 26.43
CA ASN A 135 -7.76 39.57 26.61
C ASN A 135 -6.79 39.59 25.40
N PRO A 136 -5.88 40.57 25.31
CA PRO A 136 -4.95 40.69 24.17
C PRO A 136 -4.05 39.49 23.93
N ARG A 137 -3.85 38.61 24.93
CA ARG A 137 -2.98 37.43 24.81
C ARG A 137 -3.70 36.13 24.74
N LEU A 138 -4.95 36.04 25.23
CA LEU A 138 -5.69 34.79 25.32
C LEU A 138 -7.00 34.87 24.56
N SER A 139 -7.18 33.98 23.63
CA SER A 139 -8.45 33.78 22.90
C SER A 139 -8.90 32.34 22.93
N PHE A 140 -10.22 32.16 22.84
CA PHE A 140 -10.86 30.88 22.56
C PHE A 140 -11.14 30.80 21.05
N GLU A 141 -10.99 29.60 20.48
CA GLU A 141 -11.35 29.31 19.11
C GLU A 141 -12.22 28.06 19.03
N GLY A 142 -13.32 28.16 18.26
CA GLY A 142 -14.12 27.03 17.78
C GLY A 142 -13.98 26.89 16.28
N ARG A 143 -13.92 25.66 15.77
CA ARG A 143 -13.86 25.39 14.33
C ARG A 143 -14.85 24.33 13.93
N LEU A 144 -15.49 24.52 12.79
CA LEU A 144 -16.31 23.53 12.12
C LEU A 144 -15.74 23.34 10.71
N THR A 145 -15.40 22.11 10.34
CA THR A 145 -14.73 21.80 9.08
C THR A 145 -15.43 20.68 8.31
N ALA A 146 -15.49 20.83 7.00
CA ALA A 146 -15.67 19.72 6.08
C ALA A 146 -14.29 19.11 5.76
N GLU A 147 -14.18 17.80 5.84
CA GLU A 147 -12.90 17.09 5.78
C GLU A 147 -12.93 15.96 4.73
N PRO A 148 -12.83 16.27 3.43
CA PRO A 148 -12.53 15.23 2.46
C PRO A 148 -11.19 14.58 2.83
N GLY A 149 -11.09 13.25 2.69
CA GLY A 149 -9.93 12.52 3.16
C GLY A 149 -9.62 11.29 2.34
N PHE A 150 -8.44 10.73 2.59
CA PHE A 150 -7.90 9.57 1.90
C PHE A 150 -7.29 8.60 2.88
N VAL A 151 -7.54 7.30 2.66
CA VAL A 151 -6.84 6.22 3.34
C VAL A 151 -5.51 5.98 2.63
N LEU A 152 -4.40 6.39 3.26
CA LEU A 152 -3.06 6.21 2.72
C LEU A 152 -2.55 4.79 2.94
N LYS A 153 -2.91 4.20 4.08
CA LYS A 153 -2.51 2.85 4.47
C LYS A 153 -3.52 2.27 5.43
N GLN A 154 -3.86 1.00 5.23
CA GLN A 154 -4.65 0.23 6.18
C GLN A 154 -4.19 -1.22 6.15
N LYS A 155 -3.85 -1.74 7.31
CA LYS A 155 -3.37 -3.12 7.49
C LYS A 155 -4.04 -3.76 8.69
N TYR A 156 -4.39 -5.02 8.55
CA TYR A 156 -4.77 -5.86 9.68
C TYR A 156 -3.65 -6.85 10.02
N LYS A 157 -3.65 -7.32 11.25
CA LYS A 157 -2.70 -8.31 11.76
C LYS A 157 -3.30 -9.06 12.94
N THR A 158 -3.22 -10.39 12.92
CA THR A 158 -3.50 -11.21 14.11
C THR A 158 -2.35 -11.04 15.11
N VAL A 159 -2.69 -10.71 16.35
CA VAL A 159 -1.71 -10.39 17.41
C VAL A 159 -1.54 -11.55 18.39
N SER A 160 -2.65 -12.15 18.82
CA SER A 160 -2.67 -13.25 19.79
C SER A 160 -3.92 -14.09 19.60
N GLY A 161 -3.98 -15.23 20.28
CA GLY A 161 -5.02 -16.24 20.13
C GLY A 161 -4.76 -17.12 18.93
N ASP A 162 -5.65 -18.06 18.70
CA ASP A 162 -5.51 -19.11 17.72
C ASP A 162 -6.69 -19.12 16.75
N ILE A 163 -6.43 -19.50 15.52
CA ILE A 163 -7.40 -19.83 14.49
C ILE A 163 -7.19 -21.29 14.16
N ASN A 164 -8.19 -22.11 14.43
CA ASN A 164 -8.14 -23.54 14.20
C ASN A 164 -9.21 -23.93 13.19
N LEU A 165 -8.89 -24.85 12.30
CA LEU A 165 -9.87 -25.56 11.48
C LEU A 165 -10.17 -26.91 12.11
N SER A 166 -11.44 -27.23 12.17
CA SER A 166 -11.93 -28.60 12.37
C SER A 166 -12.66 -29.05 11.11
N ASN A 167 -12.64 -30.32 10.87
CA ASN A 167 -13.33 -30.90 9.73
C ASN A 167 -13.96 -32.24 10.12
N SER A 168 -15.15 -32.49 9.61
CA SER A 168 -15.81 -33.78 9.71
C SER A 168 -16.35 -34.20 8.36
N TYR A 169 -16.21 -35.46 8.02
CA TYR A 169 -16.81 -36.04 6.82
C TYR A 169 -17.33 -37.44 7.13
N VAL A 170 -18.36 -37.83 6.39
CA VAL A 170 -18.98 -39.14 6.51
C VAL A 170 -18.46 -40.00 5.39
N ASN A 171 -17.90 -41.11 5.75
CA ASN A 171 -17.44 -42.13 4.79
C ASN A 171 -18.31 -43.38 4.94
N THR A 172 -18.82 -43.92 3.82
CA THR A 172 -19.65 -45.14 3.82
C THR A 172 -18.81 -46.36 3.49
N PHE A 173 -18.49 -47.17 4.49
CA PHE A 173 -17.81 -48.45 4.31
C PHE A 173 -18.82 -49.61 4.41
N ASN A 174 -18.95 -50.38 3.36
CA ASN A 174 -19.87 -51.55 3.32
C ASN A 174 -21.31 -51.22 3.76
N GLY A 175 -21.80 -50.03 3.41
CA GLY A 175 -23.16 -49.59 3.78
C GLY A 175 -23.27 -49.04 5.21
N VAL A 176 -22.17 -48.88 5.92
CA VAL A 176 -22.13 -48.27 7.25
C VAL A 176 -21.45 -46.91 7.15
N ASP A 177 -22.14 -45.87 7.59
CA ASP A 177 -21.62 -44.52 7.64
C ASP A 177 -20.65 -44.36 8.85
N VAL A 178 -19.41 -44.02 8.56
CA VAL A 178 -18.38 -43.74 9.56
C VAL A 178 -18.04 -42.24 9.48
N VAL A 179 -18.21 -41.53 10.59
CA VAL A 179 -17.80 -40.13 10.73
C VAL A 179 -16.30 -40.11 11.00
N VAL A 180 -15.57 -39.38 10.17
CA VAL A 180 -14.12 -39.13 10.35
C VAL A 180 -13.94 -37.68 10.64
N GLU A 181 -13.27 -37.37 11.76
CA GLU A 181 -13.08 -36.00 12.23
C GLU A 181 -11.59 -35.63 12.29
N ASN A 182 -11.34 -34.33 12.14
CA ASN A 182 -10.03 -33.70 12.39
C ASN A 182 -8.87 -34.31 11.57
N VAL A 183 -9.11 -34.59 10.29
CA VAL A 183 -8.06 -35.08 9.41
C VAL A 183 -7.10 -33.95 9.08
N THR A 184 -5.85 -34.07 9.52
CA THR A 184 -4.80 -33.06 9.38
C THR A 184 -4.12 -33.06 8.01
N GLU A 185 -4.19 -34.18 7.29
CA GLU A 185 -3.46 -34.41 6.03
C GLU A 185 -4.20 -33.94 4.76
N LEU A 186 -5.39 -33.38 4.91
CA LEU A 186 -6.15 -32.83 3.79
C LEU A 186 -5.59 -31.47 3.40
N GLU A 187 -4.96 -31.39 2.24
CA GLU A 187 -4.40 -30.15 1.68
C GLU A 187 -5.48 -29.04 1.64
N GLY A 188 -5.17 -27.90 2.26
CA GLY A 188 -6.00 -26.69 2.25
C GLY A 188 -7.17 -26.66 3.23
N HIS A 189 -7.58 -27.79 3.80
CA HIS A 189 -8.68 -27.91 4.74
C HIS A 189 -8.34 -28.86 5.90
N GLY A 190 -7.05 -29.07 6.12
CA GLY A 190 -6.56 -29.89 7.23
C GLY A 190 -6.91 -29.28 8.58
N ALA A 191 -7.41 -30.10 9.48
CA ALA A 191 -7.64 -29.69 10.86
C ALA A 191 -6.36 -29.20 11.52
N GLY A 192 -6.47 -28.20 12.41
CA GLY A 192 -5.37 -27.68 13.19
C GLY A 192 -5.19 -26.18 13.11
N SER A 193 -4.12 -25.68 13.74
CA SER A 193 -3.81 -24.26 13.82
C SER A 193 -3.37 -23.68 12.48
N GLN A 194 -3.96 -22.54 12.13
CA GLN A 194 -3.72 -21.84 10.85
C GLN A 194 -2.67 -20.74 10.94
N GLY A 195 -2.05 -20.52 12.08
CA GLY A 195 -0.98 -19.56 12.27
C GLY A 195 -1.46 -18.10 12.38
N LYS A 196 -0.59 -17.17 11.99
CA LYS A 196 -0.84 -15.72 12.11
C LYS A 196 -0.87 -15.06 10.75
N PHE A 197 -1.81 -14.13 10.58
CA PHE A 197 -2.07 -13.43 9.34
C PHE A 197 -1.74 -11.93 9.44
N SER A 198 -1.31 -11.34 8.34
CA SER A 198 -1.12 -9.89 8.21
C SER A 198 -1.17 -9.50 6.75
N ASP A 199 -2.08 -8.59 6.37
CA ASP A 199 -2.17 -8.08 5.02
C ASP A 199 -2.75 -6.65 4.98
N ASN A 200 -2.83 -6.07 3.78
CA ASN A 200 -3.53 -4.81 3.56
C ASN A 200 -5.04 -5.06 3.51
N ALA A 201 -5.81 -4.17 4.14
CA ALA A 201 -7.25 -4.23 4.05
C ALA A 201 -7.73 -3.60 2.72
N ASP A 202 -8.66 -4.27 2.04
CA ASP A 202 -9.32 -3.74 0.83
C ASP A 202 -10.53 -2.89 1.24
N MET A 203 -10.27 -1.63 1.58
CA MET A 203 -11.26 -0.66 2.04
C MET A 203 -11.36 0.52 1.10
N LYS A 204 -12.47 1.26 1.14
CA LYS A 204 -12.63 2.48 0.35
C LYS A 204 -11.56 3.49 0.68
N LYS A 205 -10.92 4.02 -0.35
CA LYS A 205 -9.77 4.93 -0.21
C LYS A 205 -10.17 6.39 0.00
N MET A 206 -11.36 6.81 -0.45
CA MET A 206 -11.85 8.17 -0.31
C MET A 206 -12.87 8.26 0.83
N LEU A 207 -12.73 9.27 1.67
CA LEU A 207 -13.53 9.51 2.86
C LEU A 207 -14.14 10.90 2.82
N PHE A 208 -15.34 11.03 3.39
CA PHE A 208 -15.96 12.32 3.68
C PHE A 208 -16.28 12.39 5.15
N ALA A 209 -15.73 13.41 5.82
CA ALA A 209 -15.88 13.61 7.25
C ALA A 209 -16.24 15.05 7.58
N THR A 210 -16.68 15.27 8.80
CA THR A 210 -16.77 16.57 9.44
C THR A 210 -15.87 16.61 10.65
N GLY A 211 -15.31 17.79 10.91
CA GLY A 211 -14.48 18.05 12.08
C GLY A 211 -15.07 19.17 12.93
N LEU A 212 -15.01 19.00 14.25
CA LEU A 212 -15.29 20.02 15.23
C LEU A 212 -14.09 20.14 16.15
N SER A 213 -13.64 21.38 16.41
CA SER A 213 -12.61 21.59 17.43
C SER A 213 -12.90 22.81 18.27
N ALA A 214 -12.41 22.76 19.50
CA ALA A 214 -12.48 23.86 20.45
C ALA A 214 -11.13 23.95 21.18
N GLY A 215 -10.61 25.17 21.33
CA GLY A 215 -9.29 25.33 21.91
C GLY A 215 -8.98 26.75 22.32
N VAL A 216 -7.75 26.94 22.74
CA VAL A 216 -7.21 28.22 23.17
C VAL A 216 -5.99 28.58 22.37
N VAL A 217 -5.82 29.87 22.15
CA VAL A 217 -4.65 30.47 21.52
C VAL A 217 -4.05 31.48 22.48
N TYR A 218 -2.79 31.29 22.82
CA TYR A 218 -2.05 32.17 23.72
C TYR A 218 -0.92 32.89 22.95
N ALA A 219 -1.07 34.17 22.76
CA ALA A 219 -0.09 35.01 22.06
C ALA A 219 1.19 35.19 22.91
N LEU A 220 2.32 34.74 22.39
CA LEU A 220 3.65 34.93 22.94
C LEU A 220 4.22 36.30 22.51
N SER A 221 3.92 36.69 21.30
CA SER A 221 4.33 37.95 20.68
C SER A 221 3.33 38.33 19.57
N ASP A 222 3.55 39.45 18.90
CA ASP A 222 2.73 39.88 17.76
C ASP A 222 2.75 38.86 16.59
N ARG A 223 3.78 38.00 16.51
CA ARG A 223 3.94 37.03 15.43
C ARG A 223 3.69 35.60 15.86
N TRP A 224 3.86 35.26 17.12
CA TRP A 224 3.84 33.88 17.57
C TRP A 224 2.82 33.63 18.66
N ALA A 225 2.13 32.51 18.57
CA ALA A 225 1.21 32.04 19.59
C ALA A 225 1.36 30.53 19.80
N LEU A 226 1.02 30.07 21.00
CA LEU A 226 0.79 28.68 21.32
C LEU A 226 -0.70 28.36 21.09
N THR A 227 -0.96 27.15 20.62
CA THR A 227 -2.32 26.63 20.43
C THR A 227 -2.49 25.34 21.21
N GLY A 228 -3.67 25.17 21.79
CA GLY A 228 -4.09 23.91 22.42
C GLY A 228 -5.55 23.67 22.14
N SER A 229 -5.91 22.50 21.63
CA SER A 229 -7.30 22.20 21.30
C SER A 229 -7.69 20.75 21.54
N VAL A 230 -8.95 20.52 21.77
CA VAL A 230 -9.62 19.24 21.64
C VAL A 230 -10.33 19.23 20.28
N TYR A 231 -10.36 18.07 19.63
CA TYR A 231 -11.03 17.93 18.34
C TYR A 231 -11.76 16.60 18.22
N GLY A 232 -12.77 16.59 17.40
CA GLY A 232 -13.47 15.39 16.94
C GLY A 232 -13.59 15.38 15.42
N THR A 233 -13.47 14.21 14.82
CA THR A 233 -13.71 13.97 13.40
C THR A 233 -14.63 12.79 13.26
N TYR A 234 -15.72 12.93 12.52
CA TYR A 234 -16.68 11.86 12.23
C TYR A 234 -16.75 11.63 10.72
N THR A 235 -16.53 10.37 10.30
CA THR A 235 -16.54 9.98 8.89
C THR A 235 -17.92 9.44 8.51
N PHE A 236 -18.58 10.07 7.52
CA PHE A 236 -19.86 9.65 6.98
C PHE A 236 -19.75 8.51 5.98
N THR A 237 -18.59 8.38 5.34
CA THR A 237 -18.32 7.31 4.38
C THR A 237 -18.22 5.99 5.10
N ASP A 238 -19.02 5.01 4.68
CA ASP A 238 -18.78 3.62 5.04
C ASP A 238 -17.49 3.16 4.36
N GLN A 239 -16.49 2.84 5.16
CA GLN A 239 -15.18 2.41 4.66
C GLN A 239 -15.20 1.03 4.01
N LYS A 240 -16.20 0.20 4.32
CA LYS A 240 -16.27 -1.15 3.80
C LYS A 240 -16.40 -1.15 2.28
N ASN A 241 -15.52 -1.87 1.59
CA ASN A 241 -15.51 -1.98 0.13
C ASN A 241 -16.17 -3.28 -0.33
N LYS A 242 -15.90 -4.39 0.35
CA LYS A 242 -16.44 -5.72 0.07
C LYS A 242 -17.03 -6.32 1.33
N ASP A 243 -17.96 -7.26 1.14
CA ASP A 243 -18.62 -7.99 2.21
C ASP A 243 -18.30 -9.48 2.07
N TYR A 244 -17.23 -9.90 2.73
CA TYR A 244 -16.83 -11.31 2.71
C TYR A 244 -17.69 -12.13 3.68
N PRO A 245 -18.13 -13.34 3.30
CA PRO A 245 -19.00 -14.16 4.14
C PRO A 245 -18.36 -14.54 5.47
N HIS A 246 -17.04 -14.76 5.48
CA HIS A 246 -16.27 -15.22 6.64
C HIS A 246 -15.06 -14.31 6.88
N VAL A 247 -14.53 -14.32 8.11
CA VAL A 247 -13.23 -13.68 8.45
C VAL A 247 -12.09 -14.49 7.88
N PHE A 248 -12.26 -15.81 7.90
CA PHE A 248 -11.34 -16.80 7.34
C PHE A 248 -12.16 -17.91 6.71
N ASP A 249 -11.92 -18.19 5.44
CA ASP A 249 -12.68 -19.20 4.65
C ASP A 249 -11.95 -20.55 4.52
N GLY A 250 -10.97 -20.79 5.37
CA GLY A 250 -10.10 -21.97 5.29
C GLY A 250 -8.82 -21.71 4.51
N GLU A 251 -8.77 -20.64 3.71
CA GLU A 251 -7.65 -20.29 2.85
C GLU A 251 -7.19 -18.85 3.04
N THR A 252 -8.15 -17.93 2.96
CA THR A 252 -7.87 -16.49 2.94
C THR A 252 -8.39 -15.84 4.21
N TYR A 253 -7.50 -15.18 4.94
CA TYR A 253 -7.86 -14.31 6.04
C TYR A 253 -8.08 -12.89 5.51
N VAL A 254 -9.32 -12.41 5.56
CA VAL A 254 -9.70 -11.09 5.03
C VAL A 254 -9.74 -10.00 6.10
N GLY A 255 -9.69 -10.38 7.36
CA GLY A 255 -9.83 -9.48 8.50
C GLY A 255 -11.26 -9.20 8.90
N THR A 256 -11.45 -8.94 10.20
CA THR A 256 -12.76 -8.72 10.83
C THR A 256 -13.57 -7.62 10.16
N ALA A 257 -12.90 -6.50 9.80
CA ALA A 257 -13.54 -5.32 9.23
C ALA A 257 -14.17 -5.55 7.85
N GLN A 258 -13.65 -6.49 7.06
CA GLN A 258 -14.14 -6.78 5.70
C GLN A 258 -15.17 -7.90 5.67
N SER A 259 -15.31 -8.65 6.75
CA SER A 259 -16.25 -9.78 6.83
C SER A 259 -17.68 -9.33 7.19
N LYS A 260 -18.65 -10.23 7.08
CA LYS A 260 -20.03 -10.03 7.51
C LYS A 260 -20.18 -9.77 9.00
N LEU A 261 -19.15 -10.05 9.81
CA LEU A 261 -19.15 -9.70 11.23
C LEU A 261 -19.30 -8.19 11.47
N CYS A 262 -18.81 -7.36 10.56
CA CYS A 262 -18.97 -5.90 10.60
C CYS A 262 -19.98 -5.45 9.56
N THR A 263 -21.06 -4.76 9.97
CA THR A 263 -22.11 -4.30 9.04
C THR A 263 -21.69 -3.08 8.24
N LYS A 264 -21.29 -2.01 8.95
CA LYS A 264 -20.81 -0.73 8.36
C LYS A 264 -19.67 -0.21 9.20
N ILE A 265 -18.79 0.54 8.59
CA ILE A 265 -17.59 1.08 9.25
C ILE A 265 -17.55 2.59 9.04
N HIS A 266 -17.90 3.33 10.10
CA HIS A 266 -17.83 4.78 10.15
C HIS A 266 -16.80 5.19 11.20
N PRO A 267 -15.56 5.47 10.83
CA PRO A 267 -14.54 5.87 11.77
C PRO A 267 -14.86 7.21 12.44
N TYR A 268 -14.52 7.30 13.71
CA TYR A 268 -14.50 8.57 14.41
C TYR A 268 -13.23 8.69 15.26
N THR A 269 -12.79 9.92 15.42
CA THR A 269 -11.57 10.23 16.14
C THR A 269 -11.83 11.38 17.08
N VAL A 270 -11.39 11.25 18.30
CA VAL A 270 -11.38 12.34 19.29
C VAL A 270 -9.97 12.49 19.81
N GLY A 271 -9.47 13.73 19.90
CA GLY A 271 -8.09 13.92 20.29
C GLY A 271 -7.80 15.29 20.85
N VAL A 272 -6.58 15.43 21.31
CA VAL A 272 -6.00 16.69 21.77
C VAL A 272 -4.80 17.06 20.93
N THR A 273 -4.63 18.33 20.65
CA THR A 273 -3.45 18.85 19.95
C THR A 273 -2.88 20.05 20.68
N VAL A 274 -1.57 20.18 20.58
CA VAL A 274 -0.83 21.37 20.94
C VAL A 274 0.03 21.79 19.76
N GLY A 275 0.32 23.07 19.64
CA GLY A 275 1.08 23.54 18.50
C GLY A 275 1.49 24.99 18.59
N VAL A 276 2.00 25.44 17.46
CA VAL A 276 2.45 26.81 17.28
C VAL A 276 1.72 27.45 16.11
N ARG A 277 1.44 28.73 16.26
CA ARG A 277 0.84 29.57 15.23
C ARG A 277 1.72 30.75 14.97
N MET A 278 1.91 31.07 13.70
CA MET A 278 2.56 32.27 13.26
C MET A 278 1.55 33.16 12.54
N PHE A 279 1.39 34.39 13.03
CA PHE A 279 0.63 35.43 12.35
C PHE A 279 1.45 36.02 11.21
N VAL A 280 0.83 36.18 10.05
CA VAL A 280 1.47 36.66 8.83
C VAL A 280 0.83 37.98 8.45
N GLY A 281 1.65 39.04 8.34
CA GLY A 281 1.20 40.40 7.98
C GLY A 281 1.86 41.48 8.83
N ARG A 282 1.92 42.70 8.30
CA ARG A 282 2.42 43.87 9.00
C ARG A 282 1.27 44.59 9.72
N ASP A 283 1.43 44.91 10.97
CA ASP A 283 0.50 45.81 11.67
C ASP A 283 0.67 47.22 11.11
N LYS A 284 -0.31 47.67 10.31
CA LYS A 284 -0.30 49.03 9.76
C LYS A 284 -0.54 50.12 10.80
N ASN A 285 -0.92 49.73 12.03
CA ASN A 285 -1.25 50.66 13.10
C ASN A 285 -0.13 50.80 14.15
N LYS A 286 0.98 50.09 14.00
CA LYS A 286 2.14 50.32 14.81
C LYS A 286 2.89 51.49 14.19
N PRO A 287 3.08 52.67 14.90
CA PRO A 287 3.95 53.70 14.41
C PRO A 287 5.32 53.10 14.12
N GLU A 288 5.88 53.35 12.96
CA GLU A 288 7.29 53.06 12.72
C GLU A 288 8.09 53.81 13.79
N GLU A 289 8.65 53.06 14.71
CA GLU A 289 9.72 53.56 15.55
C GLU A 289 10.89 53.81 14.60
N ILE A 290 10.98 55.05 14.14
CA ILE A 290 12.12 55.52 13.35
C ILE A 290 13.31 55.46 14.33
N GLU A 291 14.05 54.37 14.27
CA GLU A 291 15.40 54.34 14.80
C GLU A 291 16.13 55.47 14.06
N SER A 292 16.32 56.57 14.73
CA SER A 292 17.18 57.63 14.26
C SER A 292 18.60 57.10 14.20
N VAL A 293 18.95 56.59 13.01
CA VAL A 293 20.35 56.37 12.66
C VAL A 293 20.97 57.75 12.60
N ALA A 294 21.76 58.08 13.60
CA ALA A 294 22.66 59.22 13.57
C ALA A 294 23.59 59.05 12.37
N VAL A 295 23.41 59.88 11.38
CA VAL A 295 24.31 60.01 10.23
C VAL A 295 25.54 60.78 10.76
N PRO A 296 26.73 60.20 10.67
CA PRO A 296 27.94 61.02 10.77
C PRO A 296 28.09 61.78 9.45
N GLU A 297 28.12 63.15 9.58
CA GLU A 297 28.65 64.01 8.54
C GLU A 297 30.12 63.66 8.35
N ASP A 298 30.53 63.28 7.14
CA ASP A 298 31.63 63.82 6.37
C ASP A 298 32.08 62.87 5.26
N THR A 299 32.22 63.47 4.14
CA THR A 299 33.21 63.38 3.09
C THR A 299 32.65 62.82 1.73
N VAL A 300 32.46 63.84 0.89
CA VAL A 300 32.34 63.75 -0.57
C VAL A 300 33.68 63.32 -1.14
N VAL A 301 33.70 62.25 -1.94
CA VAL A 301 34.69 62.05 -3.00
C VAL A 301 33.99 61.53 -4.23
N VAL A 302 34.00 62.34 -5.26
CA VAL A 302 33.67 62.03 -6.65
C VAL A 302 34.87 61.34 -7.30
N THR A 303 34.71 60.20 -7.92
CA THR A 303 35.56 59.78 -9.07
C THR A 303 34.85 58.73 -9.87
N ASP A 304 34.60 59.12 -11.10
CA ASP A 304 34.65 58.47 -12.40
C ASP A 304 34.43 56.96 -12.56
N GLU A 305 33.44 56.68 -13.40
CA GLU A 305 33.27 55.43 -14.16
C GLU A 305 34.49 55.14 -15.02
N PRO A 306 34.77 53.88 -15.31
CA PRO A 306 34.98 53.55 -16.71
C PRO A 306 34.15 52.36 -17.19
N GLU A 307 33.67 52.58 -18.35
CA GLU A 307 33.08 51.75 -19.40
C GLU A 307 33.70 50.32 -19.52
N LEU A 308 32.89 49.32 -19.53
CA LEU A 308 33.30 47.93 -19.88
C LEU A 308 32.93 47.62 -21.32
N VAL A 309 34.00 47.54 -22.10
CA VAL A 309 33.99 47.05 -23.48
C VAL A 309 33.79 45.56 -23.51
N VAL A 310 32.80 45.12 -24.26
CA VAL A 310 32.54 43.70 -24.58
C VAL A 310 33.28 43.40 -25.91
N GLU A 311 34.17 42.42 -25.86
CA GLU A 311 34.81 41.83 -27.04
C GLU A 311 34.18 40.45 -27.34
N PRO A 312 33.89 40.12 -28.59
CA PRO A 312 33.25 38.85 -28.96
C PRO A 312 34.28 37.75 -29.18
N GLU A 313 34.03 36.61 -28.62
CA GLU A 313 34.83 35.40 -28.81
C GLU A 313 34.50 34.70 -30.13
N GLN A 314 35.56 34.35 -30.84
CA GLN A 314 35.57 33.78 -32.19
C GLN A 314 35.18 32.29 -32.14
N VAL A 315 34.38 31.89 -33.11
CA VAL A 315 34.07 30.50 -33.47
C VAL A 315 35.19 29.98 -34.37
N ASP A 316 35.92 28.99 -33.89
CA ASP A 316 36.87 28.24 -34.73
C ASP A 316 36.17 27.00 -35.32
N THR A 317 36.05 27.05 -36.65
CA THR A 317 35.71 25.93 -37.50
C THR A 317 36.97 25.12 -37.79
N VAL A 318 36.98 23.84 -37.46
CA VAL A 318 37.99 22.89 -37.90
C VAL A 318 37.42 21.91 -38.90
N ALA A 319 38.11 21.88 -40.00
CA ALA A 319 37.79 21.19 -41.23
C ALA A 319 37.96 19.66 -41.19
N VAL A 320 37.16 19.04 -42.04
CA VAL A 320 37.18 17.65 -42.50
C VAL A 320 38.51 17.35 -43.26
N ASN A 321 39.04 16.16 -43.03
CA ASN A 321 39.53 15.16 -43.95
C ASN A 321 40.75 14.41 -43.42
N ASN A 322 40.63 13.09 -43.31
CA ASN A 322 41.40 12.17 -44.16
C ASN A 322 41.03 10.72 -43.78
N GLU A 323 40.41 10.03 -44.71
CA GLU A 323 40.46 8.58 -44.82
C GLU A 323 41.87 8.10 -45.08
N PRO A 324 42.29 6.98 -44.54
CA PRO A 324 43.24 6.11 -45.20
C PRO A 324 42.59 4.78 -45.59
N ALA A 325 42.89 4.45 -46.81
CA ALA A 325 42.70 3.25 -47.62
C ALA A 325 42.51 1.92 -46.86
N TYR A 326 41.49 1.21 -47.31
CA TYR A 326 41.22 -0.20 -47.12
C TYR A 326 42.39 -1.05 -47.67
N GLN A 327 42.96 -1.89 -46.81
CA GLN A 327 43.71 -3.08 -47.22
C GLN A 327 43.05 -4.31 -46.63
N PRO A 328 42.70 -5.35 -47.43
CA PRO A 328 42.12 -6.57 -46.93
C PRO A 328 43.21 -7.50 -46.41
N THR A 329 43.21 -7.80 -45.12
CA THR A 329 43.89 -8.98 -44.60
C THR A 329 42.80 -9.91 -44.04
N ASP A 330 42.59 -10.99 -44.80
CA ASP A 330 41.89 -12.19 -44.39
C ASP A 330 42.49 -12.74 -43.09
N THR A 331 41.71 -12.67 -42.04
CA THR A 331 41.55 -13.70 -41.01
C THR A 331 40.21 -13.46 -40.36
N LEU A 332 39.23 -14.25 -40.75
CA LEU A 332 37.95 -14.39 -40.05
C LEU A 332 38.24 -15.01 -38.69
N ASP A 333 38.59 -14.21 -37.70
CA ASP A 333 38.31 -14.58 -36.30
C ASP A 333 36.82 -14.62 -36.17
N ILE A 334 36.25 -15.82 -36.27
CA ILE A 334 34.89 -16.09 -35.82
C ILE A 334 34.90 -15.89 -34.29
N VAL A 335 34.67 -14.64 -33.89
CA VAL A 335 34.31 -14.35 -32.49
C VAL A 335 32.97 -15.08 -32.27
N GLU A 336 33.07 -16.21 -31.62
CA GLU A 336 31.89 -17.00 -31.17
C GLU A 336 31.07 -16.06 -30.29
N HIS A 337 30.04 -15.47 -30.87
CA HIS A 337 29.15 -14.54 -30.17
C HIS A 337 28.33 -15.35 -29.18
N LYS A 338 28.75 -15.35 -27.90
CA LYS A 338 27.94 -15.91 -26.85
C LYS A 338 26.74 -15.02 -26.58
N PRO A 339 25.50 -15.56 -26.69
CA PRO A 339 24.30 -14.76 -26.48
C PRO A 339 24.29 -14.07 -25.10
N THR A 340 23.88 -12.82 -25.06
CA THR A 340 23.69 -12.06 -23.84
C THR A 340 22.51 -12.62 -23.06
N LYS A 341 22.37 -12.24 -21.78
CA LYS A 341 21.22 -12.60 -20.96
C LYS A 341 19.91 -12.11 -21.60
N GLU A 342 19.91 -10.90 -22.11
CA GLU A 342 18.77 -10.25 -22.76
C GLU A 342 18.34 -10.97 -24.04
N GLU A 343 19.29 -11.44 -24.83
CA GLU A 343 19.01 -12.20 -26.06
C GLU A 343 18.40 -13.57 -25.76
N VAL A 344 18.93 -14.26 -24.74
CA VAL A 344 18.37 -15.55 -24.30
C VAL A 344 16.97 -15.36 -23.70
N GLN A 345 16.76 -14.30 -22.87
CA GLN A 345 15.45 -13.99 -22.33
C GLN A 345 14.42 -13.72 -23.42
N LYS A 346 14.80 -12.97 -24.45
CA LYS A 346 13.92 -12.71 -25.60
C LYS A 346 13.50 -13.99 -26.30
N GLN A 347 14.41 -14.95 -26.47
CA GLN A 347 14.09 -16.25 -27.07
C GLN A 347 13.17 -17.08 -26.17
N LEU A 348 13.32 -17.01 -24.83
CA LEU A 348 12.40 -17.63 -23.88
C LEU A 348 10.98 -17.00 -23.98
N ASP A 349 10.90 -15.69 -24.08
CA ASP A 349 9.63 -14.97 -24.22
C ASP A 349 8.92 -15.33 -25.55
N GLU A 350 9.66 -15.57 -26.63
CA GLU A 350 9.13 -16.04 -27.93
C GLU A 350 8.61 -17.48 -27.88
N ILE A 351 9.22 -18.35 -27.06
CA ILE A 351 8.70 -19.72 -26.82
C ILE A 351 7.43 -19.64 -25.97
N GLY A 352 7.42 -18.73 -24.99
CA GLY A 352 6.29 -18.49 -24.11
C GLY A 352 6.15 -19.50 -22.98
N ALA A 353 5.17 -19.26 -22.12
CA ALA A 353 4.89 -20.10 -20.96
C ALA A 353 4.31 -21.47 -21.35
N ILE A 354 4.59 -22.46 -20.51
CA ILE A 354 3.99 -23.80 -20.56
C ILE A 354 2.68 -23.76 -19.79
N ASN A 355 1.55 -24.09 -20.44
CA ASN A 355 0.23 -24.05 -19.82
C ASN A 355 -0.19 -25.42 -19.30
N PHE A 356 -1.07 -25.43 -18.29
CA PHE A 356 -1.56 -26.64 -17.64
C PHE A 356 -3.09 -26.64 -17.55
N ASP A 357 -3.68 -27.81 -17.68
CA ASP A 357 -5.10 -27.99 -17.41
C ASP A 357 -5.42 -27.94 -15.91
N LEU A 358 -6.71 -27.83 -15.57
CA LEU A 358 -7.14 -27.77 -14.18
C LEU A 358 -6.76 -29.08 -13.47
N GLY A 359 -6.12 -28.96 -12.32
CA GLY A 359 -5.64 -30.12 -11.55
C GLY A 359 -4.39 -30.80 -12.11
N SER A 360 -3.96 -30.50 -13.36
CA SER A 360 -2.79 -31.13 -13.96
C SER A 360 -1.49 -30.49 -13.54
N THR A 361 -0.47 -31.33 -13.37
CA THR A 361 0.94 -30.97 -13.19
C THR A 361 1.84 -31.53 -14.30
N GLN A 362 1.22 -32.25 -15.28
CA GLN A 362 1.85 -32.78 -16.48
C GLN A 362 1.31 -32.05 -17.71
N ASN A 363 2.08 -32.07 -18.80
CA ASN A 363 1.77 -31.26 -19.96
C ASN A 363 2.22 -31.91 -21.27
N ASP A 364 1.50 -32.94 -21.68
CA ASP A 364 1.81 -33.69 -22.89
C ASP A 364 1.55 -32.88 -24.17
N ASP A 365 0.61 -31.93 -24.14
CA ASP A 365 0.23 -31.10 -25.28
C ASP A 365 1.27 -29.98 -25.60
N GLU A 366 2.19 -29.68 -24.68
CA GLU A 366 3.19 -28.62 -24.85
C GLU A 366 4.60 -29.16 -25.14
N SER A 367 4.71 -30.46 -25.52
CA SER A 367 6.02 -31.11 -25.72
C SER A 367 6.93 -30.35 -26.68
N ALA A 368 6.40 -29.84 -27.79
CA ALA A 368 7.16 -29.09 -28.76
C ALA A 368 7.78 -27.80 -28.19
N LYS A 369 7.10 -27.12 -27.25
CA LYS A 369 7.68 -25.95 -26.55
C LYS A 369 8.76 -26.37 -25.57
N ILE A 370 8.56 -27.51 -24.88
CA ILE A 370 9.55 -28.05 -23.93
C ILE A 370 10.82 -28.47 -24.68
N ASP A 371 10.66 -29.04 -25.89
CA ASP A 371 11.81 -29.37 -26.75
C ASP A 371 12.61 -28.13 -27.14
N ARG A 372 11.94 -27.04 -27.55
CA ARG A 372 12.59 -25.76 -27.87
C ARG A 372 13.27 -25.13 -26.64
N LEU A 373 12.66 -25.20 -25.46
CA LEU A 373 13.28 -24.76 -24.20
C LEU A 373 14.55 -25.56 -23.91
N ALA A 374 14.52 -26.87 -24.09
CA ALA A 374 15.66 -27.74 -23.87
C ALA A 374 16.81 -27.44 -24.83
N GLU A 375 16.51 -27.22 -26.11
CA GLU A 375 17.52 -26.82 -27.13
C GLU A 375 18.17 -25.50 -26.78
N LEU A 376 17.38 -24.48 -26.40
CA LEU A 376 17.87 -23.18 -26.00
C LEU A 376 18.79 -23.26 -24.78
N MET A 377 18.41 -24.05 -23.76
CA MET A 377 19.21 -24.21 -22.53
C MET A 377 20.49 -24.98 -22.78
N LYS A 378 20.47 -26.03 -23.63
CA LYS A 378 21.69 -26.77 -24.05
C LYS A 378 22.64 -25.90 -24.86
N ALA A 379 22.12 -24.97 -25.69
CA ALA A 379 22.94 -24.02 -26.43
C ALA A 379 23.60 -22.94 -25.53
N ASN A 380 23.11 -22.78 -24.29
CA ASN A 380 23.58 -21.80 -23.31
C ASN A 380 24.03 -22.46 -22.01
N PRO A 381 25.08 -23.29 -21.99
CA PRO A 381 25.45 -24.09 -20.82
C PRO A 381 26.00 -23.27 -19.63
N ASP A 382 26.40 -22.02 -19.87
CA ASP A 382 26.89 -21.07 -18.90
C ASP A 382 25.78 -20.30 -18.16
N LYS A 383 24.53 -20.37 -18.65
CA LYS A 383 23.39 -19.66 -18.07
C LYS A 383 22.65 -20.54 -17.07
N LYS A 384 22.04 -19.90 -16.09
CA LYS A 384 21.11 -20.53 -15.13
C LYS A 384 19.69 -20.03 -15.38
N PHE A 385 18.71 -20.90 -15.16
CA PHE A 385 17.31 -20.61 -15.44
C PHE A 385 16.47 -20.84 -14.20
N LEU A 386 15.52 -19.95 -13.98
CA LEU A 386 14.49 -20.11 -12.95
C LEU A 386 13.19 -20.52 -13.60
N ILE A 387 12.62 -21.62 -13.16
CA ILE A 387 11.31 -22.11 -13.58
C ILE A 387 10.33 -21.74 -12.48
N THR A 388 9.36 -20.88 -12.81
CA THR A 388 8.36 -20.40 -11.87
C THR A 388 7.00 -21.00 -12.19
N GLY A 389 6.42 -21.76 -11.26
CA GLY A 389 5.11 -22.35 -11.39
C GLY A 389 3.99 -21.46 -10.84
N HIS A 390 2.96 -21.25 -11.67
CA HIS A 390 1.78 -20.45 -11.35
C HIS A 390 0.51 -21.29 -11.38
N THR A 391 -0.51 -20.81 -10.66
CA THR A 391 -1.85 -21.39 -10.65
C THR A 391 -2.91 -20.32 -10.90
N CYS A 392 -4.14 -20.74 -11.18
CA CYS A 392 -5.30 -19.85 -11.06
C CYS A 392 -5.69 -19.72 -9.58
N ASN A 393 -6.73 -18.95 -9.31
CA ASN A 393 -7.22 -18.70 -7.95
C ASN A 393 -8.23 -19.76 -7.44
N LEU A 394 -8.36 -20.89 -8.10
CA LEU A 394 -9.20 -22.01 -7.64
C LEU A 394 -8.38 -22.91 -6.72
N GLY A 395 -8.99 -23.30 -5.59
CA GLY A 395 -8.36 -24.14 -4.58
C GLY A 395 -7.60 -23.35 -3.51
N SER A 396 -7.11 -24.06 -2.49
CA SER A 396 -6.46 -23.46 -1.33
C SER A 396 -5.10 -22.85 -1.64
N LEU A 397 -4.64 -21.95 -0.78
CA LEU A 397 -3.29 -21.39 -0.87
C LEU A 397 -2.22 -22.49 -0.79
N ALA A 398 -2.42 -23.45 0.13
CA ALA A 398 -1.50 -24.59 0.31
C ALA A 398 -1.47 -25.45 -0.93
N THR A 399 -2.65 -25.83 -1.45
CA THR A 399 -2.81 -26.58 -2.72
C THR A 399 -2.14 -25.82 -3.87
N ASN A 400 -2.43 -24.53 -4.00
CA ASN A 400 -1.88 -23.74 -5.11
C ASN A 400 -0.35 -23.58 -4.99
N ARG A 401 0.22 -23.48 -3.78
CA ARG A 401 1.67 -23.51 -3.59
C ARG A 401 2.26 -24.84 -4.03
N THR A 402 1.66 -25.94 -3.58
CA THR A 402 2.09 -27.30 -3.94
C THR A 402 1.94 -27.58 -5.42
N VAL A 403 0.79 -27.25 -6.04
CA VAL A 403 0.56 -27.42 -7.47
C VAL A 403 1.52 -26.53 -8.29
N GLY A 404 1.70 -25.28 -7.90
CA GLY A 404 2.67 -24.41 -8.55
C GLY A 404 4.09 -24.98 -8.49
N GLN A 405 4.51 -25.49 -7.32
CA GLN A 405 5.81 -26.15 -7.17
C GLN A 405 5.91 -27.42 -8.03
N LYS A 406 4.90 -28.30 -7.98
CA LYS A 406 4.86 -29.53 -8.79
C LYS A 406 4.93 -29.23 -10.30
N ARG A 407 4.33 -28.15 -10.78
CA ARG A 407 4.42 -27.69 -12.18
C ARG A 407 5.84 -27.27 -12.55
N ALA A 408 6.47 -26.47 -11.70
CA ALA A 408 7.86 -26.08 -11.92
C ALA A 408 8.81 -27.27 -11.88
N ASP A 409 8.65 -28.18 -10.91
CA ASP A 409 9.47 -29.39 -10.77
C ASP A 409 9.20 -30.39 -11.89
N GLY A 410 7.93 -30.52 -12.35
CA GLY A 410 7.55 -31.34 -13.49
C GLY A 410 8.23 -30.85 -14.78
N LEU A 411 8.18 -29.54 -15.06
CA LEU A 411 8.88 -28.95 -16.21
C LEU A 411 10.38 -29.15 -16.11
N LYS A 412 10.99 -28.95 -14.92
CA LYS A 412 12.40 -29.26 -14.68
C LYS A 412 12.72 -30.72 -15.00
N ALA A 413 11.89 -31.68 -14.56
CA ALA A 413 12.10 -33.10 -14.84
C ALA A 413 12.01 -33.41 -16.34
N GLU A 414 11.08 -32.78 -17.06
CA GLU A 414 10.94 -32.93 -18.51
C GLU A 414 12.14 -32.35 -19.29
N LEU A 415 12.70 -31.24 -18.82
CA LEU A 415 13.91 -30.65 -19.39
C LEU A 415 15.14 -31.52 -19.14
N ILE A 416 15.26 -32.12 -17.96
CA ILE A 416 16.35 -33.08 -17.63
C ILE A 416 16.26 -34.33 -18.51
N LYS A 417 15.07 -34.84 -18.79
CA LYS A 417 14.87 -35.98 -19.72
C LYS A 417 15.34 -35.63 -21.14
N ARG A 418 15.45 -34.37 -21.48
CA ARG A 418 15.94 -33.83 -22.75
C ARG A 418 17.41 -33.38 -22.71
N ASP A 419 18.15 -33.93 -21.74
CA ASP A 419 19.59 -33.70 -21.55
C ASP A 419 19.97 -32.25 -21.16
N VAL A 420 19.05 -31.49 -20.55
CA VAL A 420 19.40 -30.23 -19.91
C VAL A 420 20.10 -30.50 -18.57
N ASN A 421 21.23 -29.81 -18.32
CA ASN A 421 21.98 -29.98 -17.09
C ASN A 421 21.14 -29.54 -15.88
N PRO A 422 20.91 -30.42 -14.86
CA PRO A 422 20.15 -30.09 -13.65
C PRO A 422 20.67 -28.89 -12.89
N ASP A 423 21.99 -28.60 -12.94
CA ASP A 423 22.62 -27.48 -12.25
C ASP A 423 22.28 -26.11 -12.85
N GLN A 424 21.78 -26.09 -14.08
CA GLN A 424 21.26 -24.87 -14.70
C GLN A 424 19.86 -24.50 -14.21
N LEU A 425 19.12 -25.43 -13.58
CA LEU A 425 17.68 -25.31 -13.36
C LEU A 425 17.35 -25.13 -11.88
N LYS A 426 16.75 -23.98 -11.55
CA LYS A 426 16.10 -23.73 -10.27
C LYS A 426 14.59 -23.70 -10.44
N THR A 427 13.84 -24.07 -9.41
CA THR A 427 12.38 -24.06 -9.40
C THR A 427 11.84 -23.24 -8.23
N GLU A 428 10.74 -22.55 -8.45
CA GLU A 428 9.96 -21.89 -7.40
C GLU A 428 8.46 -21.89 -7.73
N SER A 429 7.64 -21.67 -6.72
CA SER A 429 6.19 -21.49 -6.88
C SER A 429 5.78 -20.06 -6.51
N ARG A 430 5.10 -19.38 -7.41
CA ARG A 430 4.44 -18.08 -7.19
C ARG A 430 2.91 -18.24 -7.11
N TRP A 431 2.43 -19.47 -7.19
CA TRP A 431 1.01 -19.84 -7.12
C TRP A 431 0.12 -18.81 -7.85
N TYR A 432 -1.00 -18.34 -7.28
CA TYR A 432 -1.89 -17.36 -7.92
C TYR A 432 -1.54 -15.90 -7.59
N LYS A 433 -0.40 -15.60 -6.92
CA LYS A 433 -0.02 -14.22 -6.56
C LYS A 433 0.36 -13.32 -7.72
N GLN A 434 0.77 -13.91 -8.83
CA GLN A 434 1.16 -13.19 -10.04
C GLN A 434 0.33 -13.67 -11.23
N PRO A 435 -0.97 -13.35 -11.29
CA PRO A 435 -1.81 -13.74 -12.41
C PRO A 435 -1.40 -12.96 -13.65
N LEU A 436 -1.27 -13.65 -14.77
CA LEU A 436 -1.02 -13.03 -16.09
C LEU A 436 -2.23 -12.21 -16.55
N VAL A 437 -3.43 -12.70 -16.24
CA VAL A 437 -4.71 -12.06 -16.54
C VAL A 437 -5.66 -12.21 -15.33
N PRO A 438 -6.67 -11.32 -15.16
CA PRO A 438 -7.65 -11.48 -14.08
C PRO A 438 -8.36 -12.84 -14.12
N ASN A 439 -8.51 -13.50 -12.97
CA ASN A 439 -9.14 -14.82 -12.84
C ASN A 439 -10.68 -14.83 -12.98
N THR A 440 -11.23 -14.01 -13.88
CA THR A 440 -12.68 -13.76 -14.01
C THR A 440 -13.43 -14.79 -14.87
N SER A 441 -12.71 -15.55 -15.68
CA SER A 441 -13.28 -16.59 -16.58
C SER A 441 -12.40 -17.82 -16.64
N GLU A 442 -12.93 -18.96 -17.05
CA GLU A 442 -12.13 -20.17 -17.21
C GLU A 442 -11.03 -20.00 -18.26
N ALA A 443 -11.31 -19.30 -19.34
CA ALA A 443 -10.29 -18.98 -20.34
C ALA A 443 -9.12 -18.18 -19.75
N ASN A 444 -9.41 -17.25 -18.84
CA ASN A 444 -8.38 -16.49 -18.13
C ASN A 444 -7.65 -17.35 -17.09
N ARG A 445 -8.39 -18.16 -16.33
CA ARG A 445 -7.79 -19.09 -15.37
C ARG A 445 -6.85 -20.09 -16.06
N LYS A 446 -7.21 -20.58 -17.26
CA LYS A 446 -6.33 -21.45 -18.06
C LYS A 446 -4.99 -20.77 -18.38
N LYS A 447 -4.98 -19.48 -18.73
CA LYS A 447 -3.75 -18.71 -18.95
C LYS A 447 -2.91 -18.54 -17.69
N ASN A 448 -3.54 -18.49 -16.52
CA ASN A 448 -2.84 -18.36 -15.24
C ASN A 448 -2.23 -19.67 -14.73
N ARG A 449 -2.72 -20.83 -15.19
CA ARG A 449 -2.15 -22.16 -14.91
C ARG A 449 -0.96 -22.41 -15.85
N ARG A 450 0.21 -21.95 -15.46
CA ARG A 450 1.39 -21.95 -16.33
C ARG A 450 2.69 -22.16 -15.54
N ALA A 451 3.74 -22.51 -16.26
CA ALA A 451 5.12 -22.36 -15.81
C ALA A 451 5.87 -21.43 -16.74
N GLU A 452 6.57 -20.49 -16.18
CA GLU A 452 7.43 -19.49 -16.88
C GLU A 452 8.89 -19.84 -16.64
N VAL A 453 9.74 -19.48 -17.59
CA VAL A 453 11.18 -19.64 -17.49
C VAL A 453 11.86 -18.30 -17.71
N GLU A 454 12.79 -17.96 -16.80
CA GLU A 454 13.61 -16.75 -16.93
C GLU A 454 15.09 -17.06 -16.73
N VAL A 455 15.97 -16.28 -17.34
CA VAL A 455 17.42 -16.38 -17.16
C VAL A 455 17.81 -15.66 -15.86
N LEU A 456 18.61 -16.34 -14.99
CA LEU A 456 19.10 -15.79 -13.73
C LEU A 456 20.29 -14.84 -13.89
#